data_bab06d7b7d9b7b2619b982e08d90f816
#
_entry.id   bab06d7b7d9b7b2619b982e08d90f816
#
_cell.length_a   1.000
_cell.length_b   1.000
_cell.length_c   1.000
_cell.angle_alpha   90.00
_cell.angle_beta   90.00
_cell.angle_gamma   90.00
#
_symmetry.space_group_name_H-M   'P 1'
#
loop_
_entity.id
_entity.type
_entity.pdbx_description
1 polymer ?
#
loop_
_entity_poly.entity_id
_entity_poly.type
_entity_poly.pdbx_seq_one_letter_code
_entity_poly.pdbx_strand_id
1 'polypeptide(L)'
;MFCDYLIQILTARVYDVAQETPLEYAPNLSARLNNQLLLKREDMQSVFSFKLRGAYNKMVQLPPDILAKGVIAASAGNHAQGVALAAQRLGTKAIIVMPVTTPQVKVDAVRMRGGAVVLHGNTYDDAYSYARELEVEKGLTFIHPFDDPHVIAGQGTIGMEILRQYQQPIHAIFVAIGGGGLISGIGAYVKRLRPEIKIIGVEPVDADAMSQSLKAGHRVRLSQVGLFADGVAVREVGEETFRLCQQYVDEIILVGTDHTCAAIKDVFEDTRSILEPAGALAIAAAKAYAEREQIEGQTLIAVACGANMNFDRLRFVAERAELGERREAIFAVTIPEQRGSIRQFCECIGNRNLTEFNYRIADEKTAHIFVGVQIQNRADAVKMVETFEAHGFETLDLTDDELTKLHLRHMVGGHSPLAHNELLYRFEFPERPGALMKFVTSMSPDWNISLFHYRNNGADYGRIVVGIQVPPHEMQDWQAFLDHLGYRYWDENKNPAYKLFLG
;
A
#
# COMPACT_ATOMS: atom_id res chain seq x y z
N MET A 1 -14.56 25.47 30.12
CA MET A 1 -15.83 25.20 29.40
C MET A 1 -15.49 24.16 28.34
N PHE A 2 -15.93 22.90 28.48
CA PHE A 2 -15.67 21.87 27.50
C PHE A 2 -16.36 22.27 26.20
N CYS A 3 -15.59 22.16 25.09
CA CYS A 3 -16.04 22.49 23.73
C CYS A 3 -17.14 21.49 23.34
N ASP A 4 -18.35 21.97 23.02
CA ASP A 4 -19.42 21.09 22.51
C ASP A 4 -19.16 20.84 21.01
N TYR A 5 -18.50 19.74 20.72
CA TYR A 5 -18.15 19.36 19.32
C TYR A 5 -19.39 19.16 18.46
N LEU A 6 -20.53 18.73 19.02
CA LEU A 6 -21.75 18.57 18.22
C LEU A 6 -22.16 19.91 17.59
N ILE A 7 -22.21 20.98 18.44
CA ILE A 7 -22.56 22.32 17.94
C ILE A 7 -21.53 22.84 16.96
N GLN A 8 -20.24 22.65 17.25
CA GLN A 8 -19.17 23.09 16.34
C GLN A 8 -19.18 22.36 14.97
N ILE A 9 -19.53 21.07 14.96
CA ILE A 9 -19.65 20.31 13.71
C ILE A 9 -20.87 20.76 12.92
N LEU A 10 -22.02 20.95 13.59
CA LEU A 10 -23.24 21.43 12.95
C LEU A 10 -23.11 22.85 12.36
N THR A 11 -22.24 23.68 12.94
CA THR A 11 -21.98 25.07 12.51
C THR A 11 -20.71 25.19 11.66
N ALA A 12 -20.01 24.08 11.40
CA ALA A 12 -18.78 24.08 10.62
C ALA A 12 -19.00 24.54 9.19
N ARG A 13 -18.13 25.42 8.73
CA ARG A 13 -18.14 25.93 7.36
C ARG A 13 -17.12 25.16 6.53
N VAL A 14 -17.54 24.08 5.86
CA VAL A 14 -16.66 23.26 5.01
C VAL A 14 -17.11 23.26 3.55
N TYR A 15 -18.41 23.43 3.30
CA TYR A 15 -18.98 23.26 1.96
C TYR A 15 -18.70 24.42 0.99
N ASP A 16 -18.02 25.45 1.43
CA ASP A 16 -17.46 26.49 0.54
C ASP A 16 -16.32 25.93 -0.35
N VAL A 17 -15.68 24.82 0.07
CA VAL A 17 -14.55 24.17 -0.60
C VAL A 17 -14.69 22.65 -0.70
N ALA A 18 -15.35 22.01 0.26
CA ALA A 18 -15.55 20.58 0.28
C ALA A 18 -16.85 20.18 -0.42
N GLN A 19 -16.85 19.02 -1.02
CA GLN A 19 -18.06 18.37 -1.52
C GLN A 19 -18.58 17.40 -0.45
N GLU A 20 -19.90 17.22 -0.40
CA GLU A 20 -20.49 16.06 0.26
C GLU A 20 -20.16 14.84 -0.57
N THR A 21 -19.18 14.06 -0.12
CA THR A 21 -18.71 12.89 -0.87
C THR A 21 -19.70 11.72 -0.77
N PRO A 22 -19.78 10.86 -1.77
CA PRO A 22 -20.67 9.72 -1.70
C PRO A 22 -20.27 8.71 -0.62
N LEU A 23 -21.27 8.01 -0.09
CA LEU A 23 -21.13 6.77 0.65
C LEU A 23 -21.42 5.64 -0.33
N GLU A 24 -20.37 5.06 -0.89
CA GLU A 24 -20.43 4.15 -2.04
C GLU A 24 -20.39 2.68 -1.60
N TYR A 25 -21.27 1.85 -2.15
CA TYR A 25 -21.25 0.41 -1.90
C TYR A 25 -20.11 -0.26 -2.67
N ALA A 26 -19.32 -1.11 -1.98
CA ALA A 26 -18.21 -1.88 -2.53
C ALA A 26 -18.68 -3.34 -2.79
N PRO A 27 -19.12 -3.69 -4.01
CA PRO A 27 -19.80 -4.96 -4.27
C PRO A 27 -18.88 -6.18 -4.11
N ASN A 28 -17.66 -6.14 -4.65
CA ASN A 28 -16.73 -7.27 -4.58
C ASN A 28 -16.25 -7.52 -3.15
N LEU A 29 -15.89 -6.45 -2.44
CA LEU A 29 -15.51 -6.51 -1.04
C LEU A 29 -16.66 -7.01 -0.17
N SER A 30 -17.88 -6.51 -0.39
CA SER A 30 -19.06 -6.93 0.36
C SER A 30 -19.37 -8.41 0.18
N ALA A 31 -19.33 -8.89 -1.06
CA ALA A 31 -19.56 -10.30 -1.37
C ALA A 31 -18.49 -11.21 -0.71
N ARG A 32 -17.22 -10.81 -0.76
CA ARG A 32 -16.13 -11.57 -0.17
C ARG A 32 -16.18 -11.62 1.36
N LEU A 33 -16.63 -10.54 1.99
CA LEU A 33 -16.75 -10.46 3.45
C LEU A 33 -18.08 -10.98 4.01
N ASN A 34 -19.02 -11.35 3.14
CA ASN A 34 -20.40 -11.67 3.52
C ASN A 34 -21.04 -10.58 4.40
N ASN A 35 -20.70 -9.30 4.15
CA ASN A 35 -21.16 -8.12 4.88
C ASN A 35 -21.43 -6.99 3.88
N GLN A 36 -22.13 -5.94 4.30
CA GLN A 36 -22.29 -4.74 3.50
C GLN A 36 -21.16 -3.75 3.83
N LEU A 37 -20.18 -3.59 2.93
CA LEU A 37 -19.13 -2.60 3.06
C LEU A 37 -19.45 -1.36 2.24
N LEU A 38 -19.46 -0.21 2.91
CA LEU A 38 -19.66 1.11 2.31
C LEU A 38 -18.37 1.94 2.46
N LEU A 39 -17.99 2.64 1.40
CA LEU A 39 -16.82 3.51 1.36
C LEU A 39 -17.25 4.97 1.44
N LYS A 40 -16.81 5.70 2.46
CA LYS A 40 -16.94 7.16 2.49
C LYS A 40 -15.80 7.78 1.70
N ARG A 41 -16.11 8.29 0.51
CA ARG A 41 -15.17 8.61 -0.58
C ARG A 41 -14.52 10.00 -0.43
N GLU A 42 -13.76 10.22 0.65
CA GLU A 42 -13.02 11.49 0.85
C GLU A 42 -11.83 11.65 -0.11
N ASP A 43 -11.41 10.59 -0.78
CA ASP A 43 -10.49 10.60 -1.90
C ASP A 43 -11.02 11.38 -3.13
N MET A 44 -12.33 11.56 -3.24
CA MET A 44 -12.98 12.31 -4.33
C MET A 44 -13.04 13.83 -4.10
N GLN A 45 -12.53 14.33 -2.98
CA GLN A 45 -12.40 15.77 -2.78
C GLN A 45 -11.46 16.42 -3.81
N SER A 46 -11.61 17.71 -4.06
CA SER A 46 -10.82 18.47 -5.04
C SER A 46 -9.30 18.48 -4.80
N VAL A 47 -8.87 18.19 -3.56
CA VAL A 47 -7.47 17.97 -3.17
C VAL A 47 -7.18 16.49 -2.87
N PHE A 48 -8.03 15.59 -3.31
CA PHE A 48 -7.92 14.15 -3.14
C PHE A 48 -7.75 13.69 -1.69
N SER A 49 -8.29 14.42 -0.71
CA SER A 49 -8.30 14.05 0.70
C SER A 49 -9.24 14.92 1.53
N PHE A 50 -9.64 14.42 2.70
CA PHE A 50 -10.51 15.11 3.65
C PHE A 50 -9.93 16.39 4.28
N LYS A 51 -8.60 16.58 4.20
CA LYS A 51 -7.87 17.62 4.98
C LYS A 51 -8.34 19.04 4.71
N LEU A 52 -8.90 19.33 3.51
CA LEU A 52 -9.44 20.65 3.19
C LEU A 52 -10.57 21.08 4.15
N ARG A 53 -11.36 20.13 4.67
CA ARG A 53 -12.51 20.42 5.56
C ARG A 53 -12.05 21.16 6.81
N GLY A 54 -11.14 20.54 7.56
CA GLY A 54 -10.65 21.13 8.82
C GLY A 54 -9.77 22.37 8.58
N ALA A 55 -8.93 22.37 7.56
CA ALA A 55 -8.11 23.52 7.21
C ALA A 55 -8.99 24.76 6.91
N TYR A 56 -9.99 24.59 6.04
CA TYR A 56 -10.91 25.67 5.70
C TYR A 56 -11.75 26.11 6.89
N ASN A 57 -12.34 25.18 7.65
CA ASN A 57 -13.18 25.50 8.81
C ASN A 57 -12.41 26.29 9.87
N LYS A 58 -11.11 26.01 10.07
CA LYS A 58 -10.25 26.80 10.96
C LYS A 58 -10.02 28.19 10.41
N MET A 59 -9.64 28.29 9.14
CA MET A 59 -9.23 29.55 8.55
C MET A 59 -10.37 30.55 8.37
N VAL A 60 -11.56 30.08 8.00
CA VAL A 60 -12.73 30.94 7.79
C VAL A 60 -13.27 31.56 9.09
N GLN A 61 -12.90 31.01 10.24
CA GLN A 61 -13.29 31.51 11.57
C GLN A 61 -12.24 32.47 12.15
N LEU A 62 -11.11 32.70 11.47
CA LEU A 62 -10.14 33.69 11.91
C LEU A 62 -10.70 35.11 11.73
N PRO A 63 -10.45 36.02 12.71
CA PRO A 63 -10.76 37.42 12.53
C PRO A 63 -10.14 37.97 11.23
N PRO A 64 -10.83 38.88 10.51
CA PRO A 64 -10.35 39.39 9.22
C PRO A 64 -8.96 40.01 9.25
N ASP A 65 -8.61 40.69 10.34
CA ASP A 65 -7.31 41.33 10.57
C ASP A 65 -6.18 40.28 10.78
N ILE A 66 -6.51 39.16 11.39
CA ILE A 66 -5.60 38.02 11.58
C ILE A 66 -5.43 37.27 10.26
N LEU A 67 -6.54 36.96 9.57
CA LEU A 67 -6.51 36.27 8.29
C LEU A 67 -5.73 37.07 7.22
N ALA A 68 -5.83 38.40 7.23
CA ALA A 68 -5.12 39.26 6.30
C ALA A 68 -3.59 39.19 6.43
N LYS A 69 -3.05 38.84 7.62
CA LYS A 69 -1.61 38.63 7.81
C LYS A 69 -1.10 37.36 7.10
N GLY A 70 -1.98 36.40 6.89
CA GLY A 70 -1.68 35.11 6.28
C GLY A 70 -1.58 33.97 7.27
N VAL A 71 -1.43 32.78 6.72
CA VAL A 71 -1.35 31.53 7.49
C VAL A 71 -0.07 30.77 7.16
N ILE A 72 0.32 29.87 8.06
CA ILE A 72 1.46 28.99 7.89
C ILE A 72 1.14 27.55 8.33
N ALA A 73 1.70 26.57 7.66
CA ALA A 73 1.61 25.17 8.06
C ALA A 73 2.92 24.42 7.76
N ALA A 74 3.20 23.38 8.54
CA ALA A 74 4.25 22.42 8.26
C ALA A 74 3.60 21.12 7.74
N SER A 75 3.78 20.80 6.47
CA SER A 75 3.27 19.57 5.87
C SER A 75 3.78 19.39 4.44
N ALA A 76 4.15 18.17 4.08
CA ALA A 76 4.51 17.80 2.71
C ALA A 76 3.40 17.02 1.96
N GLY A 77 2.20 16.92 2.54
CA GLY A 77 1.12 16.07 2.01
C GLY A 77 -0.25 16.74 1.95
N ASN A 78 -1.25 15.98 2.36
CA ASN A 78 -2.68 16.35 2.27
C ASN A 78 -3.04 17.66 2.97
N HIS A 79 -2.46 17.90 4.16
CA HIS A 79 -2.74 19.13 4.91
C HIS A 79 -2.22 20.37 4.19
N ALA A 80 -1.02 20.30 3.60
CA ALA A 80 -0.45 21.37 2.81
C ALA A 80 -1.36 21.82 1.67
N GLN A 81 -1.91 20.85 0.93
CA GLN A 81 -2.84 21.13 -0.18
C GLN A 81 -4.17 21.71 0.33
N GLY A 82 -4.67 21.19 1.47
CA GLY A 82 -5.89 21.70 2.12
C GLY A 82 -5.75 23.15 2.56
N VAL A 83 -4.62 23.53 3.19
CA VAL A 83 -4.34 24.91 3.62
C VAL A 83 -4.15 25.84 2.41
N ALA A 84 -3.41 25.40 1.37
CA ALA A 84 -3.22 26.20 0.16
C ALA A 84 -4.55 26.49 -0.55
N LEU A 85 -5.42 25.47 -0.72
CA LEU A 85 -6.76 25.64 -1.30
C LEU A 85 -7.61 26.60 -0.45
N ALA A 86 -7.62 26.42 0.87
CA ALA A 86 -8.38 27.29 1.79
C ALA A 86 -7.91 28.74 1.70
N ALA A 87 -6.60 28.96 1.65
CA ALA A 87 -6.02 30.31 1.51
C ALA A 87 -6.41 30.95 0.17
N GLN A 88 -6.33 30.20 -0.92
CA GLN A 88 -6.76 30.65 -2.26
C GLN A 88 -8.24 31.07 -2.23
N ARG A 89 -9.11 30.27 -1.61
CA ARG A 89 -10.54 30.56 -1.54
C ARG A 89 -10.87 31.78 -0.69
N LEU A 90 -10.09 32.00 0.38
CA LEU A 90 -10.28 33.13 1.31
C LEU A 90 -9.51 34.40 0.89
N GLY A 91 -8.76 34.34 -0.19
CA GLY A 91 -7.97 35.47 -0.67
C GLY A 91 -6.81 35.88 0.26
N THR A 92 -6.25 34.92 1.01
CA THR A 92 -5.12 35.15 1.93
C THR A 92 -3.86 34.43 1.48
N LYS A 93 -2.72 34.76 2.08
CA LYS A 93 -1.43 34.10 1.81
C LYS A 93 -1.25 32.87 2.67
N ALA A 94 -0.76 31.76 2.09
CA ALA A 94 -0.33 30.60 2.83
C ALA A 94 1.16 30.33 2.59
N ILE A 95 1.91 30.17 3.67
CA ILE A 95 3.30 29.65 3.64
C ILE A 95 3.24 28.20 4.09
N ILE A 96 3.82 27.30 3.27
CA ILE A 96 3.89 25.88 3.58
C ILE A 96 5.34 25.48 3.71
N VAL A 97 5.76 25.08 4.91
CA VAL A 97 7.12 24.62 5.18
C VAL A 97 7.16 23.10 4.99
N MET A 98 8.11 22.64 4.19
CA MET A 98 8.32 21.23 3.86
C MET A 98 9.80 20.86 4.04
N PRO A 99 10.13 19.61 4.37
CA PRO A 99 11.50 19.12 4.31
C PRO A 99 12.08 19.25 2.90
N VAL A 100 13.40 19.46 2.80
CA VAL A 100 14.09 19.53 1.49
C VAL A 100 14.02 18.20 0.72
N THR A 101 13.76 17.09 1.41
CA THR A 101 13.58 15.76 0.85
C THR A 101 12.21 15.53 0.21
N THR A 102 11.31 16.54 0.26
CA THR A 102 9.96 16.42 -0.29
C THR A 102 9.99 16.25 -1.81
N PRO A 103 9.32 15.20 -2.38
CA PRO A 103 9.25 15.01 -3.82
C PRO A 103 8.66 16.23 -4.54
N GLN A 104 9.24 16.57 -5.70
CA GLN A 104 8.86 17.76 -6.47
C GLN A 104 7.37 17.81 -6.81
N VAL A 105 6.75 16.66 -7.11
CA VAL A 105 5.32 16.57 -7.41
C VAL A 105 4.44 17.09 -6.26
N LYS A 106 4.84 16.89 -5.02
CA LYS A 106 4.11 17.39 -3.83
C LYS A 106 4.32 18.91 -3.65
N VAL A 107 5.52 19.41 -3.92
CA VAL A 107 5.84 20.84 -3.92
C VAL A 107 4.99 21.57 -4.98
N ASP A 108 4.94 21.04 -6.19
CA ASP A 108 4.21 21.64 -7.30
C ASP A 108 2.69 21.60 -7.07
N ALA A 109 2.16 20.55 -6.45
CA ALA A 109 0.75 20.46 -6.07
C ALA A 109 0.30 21.60 -5.14
N VAL A 110 1.16 22.05 -4.24
CA VAL A 110 0.88 23.19 -3.34
C VAL A 110 1.04 24.52 -4.09
N ARG A 111 2.10 24.67 -4.90
CA ARG A 111 2.33 25.89 -5.71
C ARG A 111 1.20 26.16 -6.70
N MET A 112 0.68 25.11 -7.36
CA MET A 112 -0.46 25.23 -8.27
C MET A 112 -1.73 25.77 -7.58
N ARG A 113 -1.84 25.62 -6.26
CA ARG A 113 -2.92 26.17 -5.45
C ARG A 113 -2.59 27.52 -4.81
N GLY A 114 -1.51 28.18 -5.26
CA GLY A 114 -1.09 29.50 -4.80
C GLY A 114 -0.37 29.51 -3.44
N GLY A 115 -0.03 28.36 -2.87
CA GLY A 115 0.75 28.27 -1.64
C GLY A 115 2.23 28.60 -1.88
N ALA A 116 2.82 29.44 -1.04
CA ALA A 116 4.26 29.72 -1.03
C ALA A 116 4.98 28.59 -0.29
N VAL A 117 5.81 27.82 -0.99
CA VAL A 117 6.56 26.70 -0.41
C VAL A 117 7.94 27.14 0.04
N VAL A 118 8.26 26.83 1.31
CA VAL A 118 9.59 27.00 1.90
C VAL A 118 10.13 25.60 2.20
N LEU A 119 11.29 25.27 1.62
CA LEU A 119 11.98 24.00 1.88
C LEU A 119 13.00 24.24 3.00
N HIS A 120 12.85 23.51 4.14
CA HIS A 120 13.72 23.65 5.30
C HIS A 120 13.87 22.35 6.08
N GLY A 121 15.13 22.04 6.46
CA GLY A 121 15.46 20.83 7.23
C GLY A 121 15.30 19.54 6.44
N ASN A 122 15.66 18.43 7.08
CA ASN A 122 15.59 17.10 6.45
C ASN A 122 14.38 16.27 6.93
N THR A 123 13.79 16.66 8.07
CA THR A 123 12.69 15.94 8.71
C THR A 123 11.44 16.80 8.84
N TYR A 124 10.32 16.17 9.14
CA TYR A 124 9.09 16.90 9.49
C TYR A 124 9.28 17.78 10.74
N ASP A 125 10.01 17.28 11.76
CA ASP A 125 10.25 18.03 12.99
C ASP A 125 11.05 19.32 12.72
N ASP A 126 12.04 19.29 11.81
CA ASP A 126 12.78 20.47 11.38
C ASP A 126 11.86 21.50 10.70
N ALA A 127 11.06 21.03 9.75
CA ALA A 127 10.11 21.89 9.03
C ALA A 127 9.05 22.47 9.97
N TYR A 128 8.58 21.70 10.93
CA TYR A 128 7.62 22.14 11.95
C TYR A 128 8.23 23.24 12.85
N SER A 129 9.42 23.00 13.38
CA SER A 129 10.09 23.98 14.24
C SER A 129 10.32 25.31 13.50
N TYR A 130 10.79 25.24 12.27
CA TYR A 130 10.99 26.43 11.45
C TYR A 130 9.66 27.14 11.10
N ALA A 131 8.60 26.40 10.86
CA ALA A 131 7.27 27.00 10.65
C ALA A 131 6.79 27.77 11.89
N ARG A 132 7.08 27.26 13.11
CA ARG A 132 6.77 27.95 14.36
C ARG A 132 7.59 29.21 14.58
N GLU A 133 8.86 29.22 14.14
CA GLU A 133 9.70 30.42 14.15
C GLU A 133 9.15 31.50 13.20
N LEU A 134 8.82 31.11 11.95
CA LEU A 134 8.25 32.02 10.97
C LEU A 134 6.85 32.54 11.35
N GLU A 135 6.06 31.75 12.05
CA GLU A 135 4.77 32.18 12.59
C GLU A 135 4.95 33.41 13.49
N VAL A 136 5.90 33.35 14.43
CA VAL A 136 6.19 34.48 15.35
C VAL A 136 6.83 35.65 14.61
N GLU A 137 7.85 35.39 13.78
CA GLU A 137 8.58 36.42 13.03
C GLU A 137 7.66 37.25 12.14
N LYS A 138 6.75 36.59 11.42
CA LYS A 138 5.87 37.22 10.42
C LYS A 138 4.45 37.51 10.92
N GLY A 139 4.15 37.17 12.16
CA GLY A 139 2.82 37.33 12.75
C GLY A 139 1.73 36.53 12.02
N LEU A 140 2.08 35.37 11.48
CA LEU A 140 1.17 34.47 10.79
C LEU A 140 0.35 33.62 11.78
N THR A 141 -0.70 32.98 11.30
CA THR A 141 -1.44 31.98 12.10
C THR A 141 -1.06 30.59 11.67
N PHE A 142 -0.59 29.75 12.61
CA PHE A 142 -0.30 28.35 12.35
C PHE A 142 -1.61 27.54 12.24
N ILE A 143 -1.75 26.80 11.14
CA ILE A 143 -2.90 25.90 10.92
C ILE A 143 -2.45 24.49 11.24
N HIS A 144 -2.87 24.01 12.43
CA HIS A 144 -2.48 22.69 12.92
C HIS A 144 -3.14 21.57 12.09
N PRO A 145 -2.43 20.49 11.73
CA PRO A 145 -2.98 19.44 10.84
C PRO A 145 -4.06 18.54 11.49
N PHE A 146 -4.20 18.54 12.82
CA PHE A 146 -5.15 17.69 13.54
C PHE A 146 -5.55 18.16 14.95
N ASP A 147 -4.66 18.80 15.71
CA ASP A 147 -4.90 19.15 17.13
C ASP A 147 -5.38 20.60 17.30
N ASP A 148 -6.53 20.89 16.74
CA ASP A 148 -7.23 22.17 16.86
C ASP A 148 -8.74 21.92 16.83
N PRO A 149 -9.53 22.47 17.76
CA PRO A 149 -10.97 22.24 17.84
C PRO A 149 -11.75 22.55 16.57
N HIS A 150 -11.38 23.62 15.85
CA HIS A 150 -12.03 23.96 14.59
C HIS A 150 -11.62 23.01 13.44
N VAL A 151 -10.37 22.51 13.45
CA VAL A 151 -9.93 21.50 12.50
C VAL A 151 -10.69 20.20 12.77
N ILE A 152 -10.76 19.76 14.03
CA ILE A 152 -11.49 18.55 14.43
C ILE A 152 -12.98 18.65 14.05
N ALA A 153 -13.61 19.79 14.32
CA ALA A 153 -15.02 20.02 13.96
C ALA A 153 -15.25 19.95 12.44
N GLY A 154 -14.35 20.53 11.65
CA GLY A 154 -14.40 20.42 10.18
C GLY A 154 -14.37 18.97 9.71
N GLN A 155 -13.51 18.13 10.29
CA GLN A 155 -13.42 16.69 9.97
C GLN A 155 -14.68 15.94 10.44
N GLY A 156 -15.29 16.36 11.54
CA GLY A 156 -16.51 15.76 12.07
C GLY A 156 -17.72 15.84 11.14
N THR A 157 -17.73 16.76 10.18
CA THR A 157 -18.77 16.84 9.14
C THR A 157 -18.88 15.55 8.33
N ILE A 158 -17.81 14.75 8.24
CA ILE A 158 -17.84 13.43 7.60
C ILE A 158 -18.77 12.48 8.36
N GLY A 159 -18.71 12.47 9.69
CA GLY A 159 -19.64 11.70 10.53
C GLY A 159 -21.10 12.15 10.36
N MET A 160 -21.32 13.46 10.23
CA MET A 160 -22.64 14.02 9.93
C MET A 160 -23.16 13.53 8.58
N GLU A 161 -22.34 13.57 7.54
CA GLU A 161 -22.69 13.08 6.20
C GLU A 161 -23.00 11.59 6.20
N ILE A 162 -22.20 10.76 6.88
CA ILE A 162 -22.42 9.31 6.99
C ILE A 162 -23.80 9.02 7.59
N LEU A 163 -24.14 9.60 8.74
CA LEU A 163 -25.42 9.35 9.39
C LEU A 163 -26.62 9.90 8.61
N ARG A 164 -26.41 10.93 7.78
CA ARG A 164 -27.45 11.45 6.88
C ARG A 164 -27.66 10.59 5.64
N GLN A 165 -26.56 10.07 5.06
CA GLN A 165 -26.60 9.27 3.83
C GLN A 165 -27.05 7.82 4.07
N TYR A 166 -26.87 7.30 5.31
CA TYR A 166 -27.24 5.93 5.64
C TYR A 166 -27.96 5.88 7.01
N GLN A 167 -29.23 5.56 6.95
CA GLN A 167 -30.11 5.56 8.14
C GLN A 167 -30.41 4.16 8.71
N GLN A 168 -29.95 3.11 8.02
CA GLN A 168 -30.08 1.75 8.52
C GLN A 168 -29.05 1.48 9.65
N PRO A 169 -29.18 0.36 10.38
CA PRO A 169 -28.19 0.01 11.39
C PRO A 169 -26.76 -0.06 10.82
N ILE A 170 -25.81 0.56 11.51
CA ILE A 170 -24.38 0.54 11.21
C ILE A 170 -23.70 -0.21 12.35
N HIS A 171 -22.95 -1.26 12.04
CA HIS A 171 -22.21 -2.02 13.04
C HIS A 171 -20.94 -1.28 13.48
N ALA A 172 -20.14 -0.81 12.53
CA ALA A 172 -18.87 -0.13 12.82
C ALA A 172 -18.48 0.87 11.71
N ILE A 173 -17.77 1.93 12.12
CA ILE A 173 -17.11 2.89 11.23
C ILE A 173 -15.60 2.81 11.47
N PHE A 174 -14.83 2.51 10.41
CA PHE A 174 -13.38 2.38 10.41
C PHE A 174 -12.74 3.67 9.93
N VAL A 175 -11.78 4.20 10.70
CA VAL A 175 -11.17 5.50 10.46
C VAL A 175 -9.67 5.44 10.67
N ALA A 176 -8.88 5.82 9.66
CA ALA A 176 -7.43 5.92 9.77
C ALA A 176 -7.00 6.99 10.79
N ILE A 177 -6.01 6.65 11.62
CA ILE A 177 -5.43 7.53 12.62
C ILE A 177 -3.98 7.87 12.27
N GLY A 178 -3.72 9.18 12.14
CA GLY A 178 -2.38 9.74 12.31
C GLY A 178 -2.36 10.52 13.63
N GLY A 179 -2.51 11.84 13.59
CA GLY A 179 -2.61 12.65 14.81
C GLY A 179 -3.97 12.62 15.51
N GLY A 180 -4.97 11.91 14.97
CA GLY A 180 -6.28 11.70 15.61
C GLY A 180 -7.41 12.65 15.20
N GLY A 181 -7.15 13.70 14.41
CA GLY A 181 -8.17 14.73 14.13
C GLY A 181 -9.42 14.22 13.39
N LEU A 182 -9.26 13.29 12.45
CA LEU A 182 -10.37 12.72 11.68
C LEU A 182 -11.29 11.88 12.57
N ILE A 183 -10.73 10.90 13.27
CA ILE A 183 -11.50 9.98 14.11
C ILE A 183 -12.15 10.71 15.30
N SER A 184 -11.44 11.69 15.87
CA SER A 184 -11.98 12.53 16.96
C SER A 184 -13.24 13.29 16.52
N GLY A 185 -13.21 13.89 15.33
CA GLY A 185 -14.36 14.60 14.78
C GLY A 185 -15.53 13.67 14.48
N ILE A 186 -15.27 12.55 13.78
CA ILE A 186 -16.31 11.55 13.46
C ILE A 186 -16.87 10.95 14.74
N GLY A 187 -16.02 10.53 15.68
CA GLY A 187 -16.43 9.93 16.94
C GLY A 187 -17.27 10.87 17.81
N ALA A 188 -16.85 12.14 17.91
CA ALA A 188 -17.60 13.14 18.68
C ALA A 188 -19.02 13.37 18.15
N TYR A 189 -19.22 13.30 16.84
CA TYR A 189 -20.56 13.41 16.23
C TYR A 189 -21.37 12.12 16.37
N VAL A 190 -20.79 11.00 15.92
CA VAL A 190 -21.50 9.72 15.83
C VAL A 190 -21.88 9.21 17.23
N LYS A 191 -20.97 9.19 18.19
CA LYS A 191 -21.24 8.70 19.55
C LYS A 191 -22.24 9.54 20.30
N ARG A 192 -22.42 10.81 19.92
CA ARG A 192 -23.42 11.69 20.53
C ARG A 192 -24.85 11.37 20.06
N LEU A 193 -25.01 10.89 18.83
CA LEU A 193 -26.31 10.64 18.20
C LEU A 193 -26.65 9.14 18.10
N ARG A 194 -25.66 8.31 17.88
CA ARG A 194 -25.78 6.86 17.69
C ARG A 194 -24.66 6.15 18.49
N PRO A 195 -24.73 6.14 19.83
CA PRO A 195 -23.65 5.61 20.69
C PRO A 195 -23.41 4.11 20.51
N GLU A 196 -24.36 3.38 19.95
CA GLU A 196 -24.26 1.96 19.65
C GLU A 196 -23.29 1.66 18.48
N ILE A 197 -23.04 2.61 17.58
CA ILE A 197 -22.12 2.42 16.46
C ILE A 197 -20.68 2.37 16.98
N LYS A 198 -19.95 1.30 16.66
CA LYS A 198 -18.54 1.20 17.01
C LYS A 198 -17.69 2.13 16.15
N ILE A 199 -16.80 2.88 16.80
CA ILE A 199 -15.78 3.71 16.14
C ILE A 199 -14.44 3.01 16.28
N ILE A 200 -13.94 2.48 15.17
CA ILE A 200 -12.72 1.68 15.13
C ILE A 200 -11.61 2.49 14.46
N GLY A 201 -10.57 2.78 15.25
CA GLY A 201 -9.36 3.42 14.78
C GLY A 201 -8.47 2.44 14.04
N VAL A 202 -7.71 2.95 13.08
CA VAL A 202 -6.78 2.11 12.30
C VAL A 202 -5.43 2.81 12.19
N GLU A 203 -4.38 2.13 12.61
CA GLU A 203 -3.00 2.60 12.47
C GLU A 203 -2.13 1.55 11.77
N PRO A 204 -1.06 1.98 11.07
CA PRO A 204 -0.02 1.05 10.63
C PRO A 204 0.72 0.46 11.83
N VAL A 205 1.20 -0.77 11.71
CA VAL A 205 2.00 -1.44 12.78
C VAL A 205 3.29 -0.70 13.12
N ASP A 206 3.81 0.12 12.22
CA ASP A 206 5.05 0.90 12.35
C ASP A 206 4.82 2.41 12.61
N ALA A 207 3.56 2.82 12.86
CA ALA A 207 3.21 4.20 13.23
C ALA A 207 1.95 4.20 14.13
N ASP A 208 2.01 3.53 15.28
CA ASP A 208 0.92 3.21 16.20
C ASP A 208 0.85 4.12 17.44
N ALA A 209 1.13 5.42 17.27
CA ALA A 209 1.24 6.38 18.36
C ALA A 209 -0.03 6.49 19.22
N MET A 210 -1.23 6.46 18.63
CA MET A 210 -2.50 6.55 19.37
C MET A 210 -2.77 5.25 20.15
N SER A 211 -2.52 4.09 19.52
CA SER A 211 -2.68 2.78 20.18
C SER A 211 -1.81 2.67 21.43
N GLN A 212 -0.52 3.03 21.31
CA GLN A 212 0.39 3.04 22.45
C GLN A 212 -0.03 4.05 23.52
N SER A 213 -0.48 5.24 23.09
CA SER A 213 -0.93 6.29 24.00
C SER A 213 -2.18 5.89 24.79
N LEU A 214 -3.17 5.28 24.13
CA LEU A 214 -4.38 4.79 24.82
C LEU A 214 -4.08 3.66 25.81
N LYS A 215 -3.18 2.74 25.45
CA LYS A 215 -2.73 1.68 26.36
C LYS A 215 -1.95 2.21 27.57
N ALA A 216 -1.13 3.25 27.36
CA ALA A 216 -0.34 3.86 28.42
C ALA A 216 -1.16 4.82 29.32
N GLY A 217 -2.34 5.29 28.86
CA GLY A 217 -3.13 6.29 29.53
C GLY A 217 -2.58 7.73 29.44
N HIS A 218 -1.53 7.94 28.67
CA HIS A 218 -0.91 9.23 28.37
C HIS A 218 -0.31 9.23 26.97
N ARG A 219 -0.06 10.41 26.40
CA ARG A 219 0.55 10.52 25.07
C ARG A 219 1.96 9.94 25.07
N VAL A 220 2.21 9.05 24.12
CA VAL A 220 3.52 8.42 23.87
C VAL A 220 4.12 9.00 22.59
N ARG A 221 5.40 9.36 22.64
CA ARG A 221 6.17 9.77 21.47
C ARG A 221 6.99 8.60 20.95
N LEU A 222 6.72 8.17 19.72
CA LEU A 222 7.48 7.11 19.04
C LEU A 222 8.90 7.58 18.71
N SER A 223 9.88 6.69 18.83
CA SER A 223 11.27 6.98 18.45
C SER A 223 11.41 7.16 16.94
N GLN A 224 10.67 6.36 16.16
CA GLN A 224 10.62 6.40 14.71
C GLN A 224 9.24 5.96 14.21
N VAL A 225 8.91 6.28 12.97
CA VAL A 225 7.66 5.88 12.30
C VAL A 225 7.97 5.37 10.90
N GLY A 226 7.18 4.39 10.46
CA GLY A 226 7.18 3.93 9.08
C GLY A 226 6.63 5.00 8.12
N LEU A 227 7.19 5.05 6.92
CA LEU A 227 6.86 6.08 5.92
C LEU A 227 6.03 5.55 4.74
N PHE A 228 5.62 4.28 4.78
CA PHE A 228 4.78 3.73 3.72
C PHE A 228 3.40 4.42 3.70
N ALA A 229 2.74 4.54 4.85
CA ALA A 229 1.49 5.29 5.00
C ALA A 229 1.78 6.73 5.50
N ASP A 230 2.51 7.53 4.71
CA ASP A 230 3.02 8.85 5.09
C ASP A 230 1.93 9.84 5.54
N GLY A 231 0.69 9.71 5.06
CA GLY A 231 -0.45 10.52 5.51
C GLY A 231 -0.83 10.33 6.97
N VAL A 232 -0.38 9.26 7.62
CA VAL A 232 -0.63 8.94 9.04
C VAL A 232 0.66 8.72 9.86
N ALA A 233 1.83 8.96 9.28
CA ALA A 233 3.13 8.79 9.94
C ALA A 233 3.39 9.90 10.98
N VAL A 234 2.77 9.79 12.15
CA VAL A 234 2.84 10.77 13.24
C VAL A 234 3.53 10.16 14.44
N ARG A 235 4.56 10.84 14.95
CA ARG A 235 5.35 10.35 16.10
C ARG A 235 4.64 10.56 17.45
N GLU A 236 3.78 11.59 17.55
CA GLU A 236 3.06 11.94 18.76
C GLU A 236 1.69 12.51 18.40
N VAL A 237 0.65 11.97 19.01
CA VAL A 237 -0.73 12.42 18.81
C VAL A 237 -1.02 13.75 19.50
N GLY A 238 -2.08 14.44 19.10
CA GLY A 238 -2.48 15.69 19.73
C GLY A 238 -2.99 15.50 21.16
N GLU A 239 -3.00 16.57 21.94
CA GLU A 239 -3.53 16.54 23.30
C GLU A 239 -5.04 16.41 23.30
N GLU A 240 -5.72 17.26 22.53
CA GLU A 240 -7.18 17.23 22.42
C GLU A 240 -7.67 15.99 21.67
N THR A 241 -6.96 15.59 20.60
CA THR A 241 -7.32 14.38 19.86
C THR A 241 -7.13 13.11 20.71
N PHE A 242 -6.11 13.03 21.56
CA PHE A 242 -5.93 11.93 22.52
C PHE A 242 -7.10 11.88 23.51
N ARG A 243 -7.47 13.00 24.12
CA ARG A 243 -8.60 13.10 25.04
C ARG A 243 -9.91 12.62 24.39
N LEU A 244 -10.15 13.02 23.14
CA LEU A 244 -11.36 12.63 22.40
C LEU A 244 -11.33 11.14 22.01
N CYS A 245 -10.17 10.62 21.63
CA CYS A 245 -10.03 9.19 21.33
C CYS A 245 -10.26 8.32 22.55
N GLN A 246 -9.80 8.74 23.76
CA GLN A 246 -10.12 8.04 25.01
C GLN A 246 -11.63 7.97 25.28
N GLN A 247 -12.37 8.96 24.81
CA GLN A 247 -13.81 9.05 25.06
C GLN A 247 -14.66 8.32 24.01
N TYR A 248 -14.24 8.30 22.74
CA TYR A 248 -15.10 7.94 21.63
C TYR A 248 -14.62 6.74 20.79
N VAL A 249 -13.37 6.32 20.92
CA VAL A 249 -12.85 5.19 20.16
C VAL A 249 -13.04 3.90 20.95
N ASP A 250 -13.70 2.93 20.32
CA ASP A 250 -13.98 1.65 20.97
C ASP A 250 -12.79 0.68 20.87
N GLU A 251 -12.05 0.73 19.76
CA GLU A 251 -10.92 -0.15 19.49
C GLU A 251 -9.96 0.50 18.49
N ILE A 252 -8.67 0.10 18.53
CA ILE A 252 -7.70 0.39 17.46
C ILE A 252 -7.18 -0.93 16.89
N ILE A 253 -7.22 -1.05 15.56
CA ILE A 253 -6.67 -2.16 14.79
C ILE A 253 -5.38 -1.72 14.11
N LEU A 254 -4.32 -2.50 14.30
CA LEU A 254 -3.04 -2.30 13.61
C LEU A 254 -2.99 -3.14 12.35
N VAL A 255 -2.60 -2.53 11.22
CA VAL A 255 -2.51 -3.19 9.91
C VAL A 255 -1.11 -3.10 9.33
N GLY A 256 -0.65 -4.19 8.73
CA GLY A 256 0.63 -4.28 8.05
C GLY A 256 0.59 -3.72 6.62
N THR A 257 1.77 -3.49 6.06
CA THR A 257 1.96 -2.97 4.71
C THR A 257 1.28 -3.83 3.63
N ASP A 258 1.42 -5.15 3.70
CA ASP A 258 0.85 -6.07 2.70
C ASP A 258 -0.68 -6.02 2.69
N HIS A 259 -1.31 -6.00 3.88
CA HIS A 259 -2.77 -5.85 4.01
C HIS A 259 -3.26 -4.50 3.47
N THR A 260 -2.48 -3.44 3.67
CA THR A 260 -2.78 -2.11 3.12
C THR A 260 -2.68 -2.12 1.59
N CYS A 261 -1.65 -2.75 1.01
CA CYS A 261 -1.51 -2.90 -0.44
C CYS A 261 -2.67 -3.72 -1.03
N ALA A 262 -3.07 -4.80 -0.38
CA ALA A 262 -4.25 -5.58 -0.78
C ALA A 262 -5.53 -4.75 -0.76
N ALA A 263 -5.72 -3.91 0.26
CA ALA A 263 -6.88 -3.01 0.33
C ALA A 263 -6.89 -1.93 -0.77
N ILE A 264 -5.72 -1.41 -1.18
CA ILE A 264 -5.62 -0.49 -2.34
C ILE A 264 -6.10 -1.20 -3.61
N LYS A 265 -5.65 -2.44 -3.85
CA LYS A 265 -6.09 -3.26 -4.98
C LYS A 265 -7.59 -3.52 -4.94
N ASP A 266 -8.13 -3.93 -3.79
CA ASP A 266 -9.55 -4.19 -3.60
C ASP A 266 -10.42 -2.98 -3.97
N VAL A 267 -10.05 -1.79 -3.48
CA VAL A 267 -10.77 -0.55 -3.80
C VAL A 267 -10.66 -0.22 -5.28
N PHE A 268 -9.50 -0.44 -5.90
CA PHE A 268 -9.35 -0.27 -7.35
C PHE A 268 -10.26 -1.23 -8.14
N GLU A 269 -10.40 -2.47 -7.71
CA GLU A 269 -11.30 -3.45 -8.37
C GLU A 269 -12.77 -3.05 -8.26
N ASP A 270 -13.19 -2.47 -7.13
CA ASP A 270 -14.57 -2.02 -6.92
C ASP A 270 -14.88 -0.66 -7.57
N THR A 271 -13.94 0.29 -7.56
CA THR A 271 -14.22 1.70 -7.85
C THR A 271 -13.43 2.30 -9.02
N ARG A 272 -12.38 1.62 -9.49
CA ARG A 272 -11.36 2.12 -10.42
C ARG A 272 -10.56 3.34 -9.89
N SER A 273 -10.62 3.60 -8.58
CA SER A 273 -9.84 4.63 -7.91
C SER A 273 -8.64 4.01 -7.18
N ILE A 274 -7.52 4.71 -7.16
CA ILE A 274 -6.32 4.28 -6.46
C ILE A 274 -6.17 5.13 -5.22
N LEU A 275 -6.35 4.53 -4.04
CA LEU A 275 -6.13 5.20 -2.76
C LEU A 275 -4.64 5.29 -2.43
N GLU A 276 -4.25 6.33 -1.70
CA GLU A 276 -2.96 6.34 -1.02
C GLU A 276 -2.94 5.33 0.14
N PRO A 277 -1.78 4.87 0.62
CA PRO A 277 -1.72 3.89 1.71
C PRO A 277 -2.53 4.30 2.94
N ALA A 278 -2.45 5.56 3.38
CA ALA A 278 -3.25 6.07 4.49
C ALA A 278 -4.77 5.99 4.21
N GLY A 279 -5.18 6.19 2.96
CA GLY A 279 -6.57 6.12 2.52
C GLY A 279 -7.16 4.71 2.57
N ALA A 280 -6.31 3.68 2.42
CA ALA A 280 -6.73 2.28 2.37
C ALA A 280 -6.75 1.57 3.74
N LEU A 281 -6.17 2.17 4.79
CA LEU A 281 -6.07 1.57 6.12
C LEU A 281 -7.42 1.13 6.68
N ALA A 282 -8.43 1.99 6.58
CA ALA A 282 -9.77 1.71 7.09
C ALA A 282 -10.39 0.45 6.43
N ILE A 283 -10.14 0.27 5.13
CA ILE A 283 -10.62 -0.89 4.37
C ILE A 283 -9.86 -2.16 4.80
N ALA A 284 -8.55 -2.07 4.95
CA ALA A 284 -7.72 -3.19 5.43
C ALA A 284 -8.18 -3.67 6.81
N ALA A 285 -8.48 -2.73 7.73
CA ALA A 285 -8.98 -3.07 9.05
C ALA A 285 -10.40 -3.63 9.02
N ALA A 286 -11.30 -3.13 8.17
CA ALA A 286 -12.65 -3.68 8.03
C ALA A 286 -12.63 -5.15 7.59
N LYS A 287 -11.71 -5.52 6.69
CA LYS A 287 -11.46 -6.93 6.29
C LYS A 287 -10.99 -7.76 7.47
N ALA A 288 -9.94 -7.31 8.17
CA ALA A 288 -9.38 -8.02 9.31
C ALA A 288 -10.37 -8.14 10.47
N TYR A 289 -11.18 -7.12 10.71
CA TYR A 289 -12.23 -7.12 11.72
C TYR A 289 -13.33 -8.12 11.42
N ALA A 290 -13.86 -8.12 10.18
CA ALA A 290 -14.91 -9.05 9.78
C ALA A 290 -14.45 -10.52 9.90
N GLU A 291 -13.20 -10.82 9.51
CA GLU A 291 -12.58 -12.14 9.65
C GLU A 291 -12.39 -12.52 11.12
N ARG A 292 -11.86 -11.61 11.95
CA ARG A 292 -11.61 -11.88 13.39
C ARG A 292 -12.90 -12.10 14.17
N GLU A 293 -13.89 -11.25 13.97
CA GLU A 293 -15.16 -11.28 14.70
C GLU A 293 -16.15 -12.30 14.11
N GLN A 294 -15.85 -12.87 12.95
CA GLN A 294 -16.72 -13.84 12.25
C GLN A 294 -18.14 -13.32 12.05
N ILE A 295 -18.28 -12.02 11.77
CA ILE A 295 -19.58 -11.37 11.56
C ILE A 295 -20.05 -11.49 10.11
N GLU A 296 -21.35 -11.66 9.93
CA GLU A 296 -22.01 -11.73 8.64
C GLU A 296 -23.27 -10.85 8.62
N GLY A 297 -23.64 -10.37 7.45
CA GLY A 297 -24.85 -9.57 7.22
C GLY A 297 -24.84 -8.20 7.92
N GLN A 298 -23.67 -7.72 8.39
CA GLN A 298 -23.53 -6.43 9.06
C GLN A 298 -23.17 -5.32 8.08
N THR A 299 -23.53 -4.08 8.44
CA THR A 299 -23.09 -2.89 7.70
C THR A 299 -21.83 -2.33 8.32
N LEU A 300 -20.75 -2.27 7.53
CA LEU A 300 -19.46 -1.72 7.88
C LEU A 300 -19.20 -0.50 7.00
N ILE A 301 -18.68 0.58 7.58
CA ILE A 301 -18.31 1.79 6.83
C ILE A 301 -16.82 2.04 6.98
N ALA A 302 -16.10 2.16 5.88
CA ALA A 302 -14.69 2.51 5.87
C ALA A 302 -14.49 3.91 5.23
N VAL A 303 -13.71 4.77 5.90
CA VAL A 303 -13.41 6.10 5.36
C VAL A 303 -12.20 6.01 4.44
N ALA A 304 -12.43 6.09 3.13
CA ALA A 304 -11.41 6.21 2.09
C ALA A 304 -10.85 7.65 2.11
N CYS A 305 -9.89 7.92 2.98
CA CYS A 305 -9.59 9.27 3.45
C CYS A 305 -8.67 10.08 2.52
N GLY A 306 -8.02 9.44 1.49
CA GLY A 306 -7.19 10.14 0.54
C GLY A 306 -6.64 9.28 -0.59
N ALA A 307 -6.19 9.96 -1.68
CA ALA A 307 -5.63 9.35 -2.90
C ALA A 307 -4.36 10.08 -3.41
N ASN A 308 -3.69 10.90 -2.60
CA ASN A 308 -2.49 11.64 -3.00
C ASN A 308 -1.23 10.76 -3.04
N MET A 309 -1.27 9.70 -3.84
CA MET A 309 -0.16 8.76 -3.99
C MET A 309 0.76 9.15 -5.15
N ASN A 310 2.08 8.98 -4.97
CA ASN A 310 3.02 9.04 -6.08
C ASN A 310 2.86 7.81 -6.97
N PHE A 311 2.81 8.02 -8.28
CA PHE A 311 2.63 6.95 -9.26
C PHE A 311 3.73 5.87 -9.16
N ASP A 312 4.95 6.24 -8.85
CA ASP A 312 6.08 5.30 -8.68
C ASP A 312 5.84 4.25 -7.58
N ARG A 313 4.99 4.56 -6.58
CA ARG A 313 4.62 3.61 -5.52
C ARG A 313 3.70 2.49 -5.99
N LEU A 314 3.02 2.65 -7.13
CA LEU A 314 2.11 1.62 -7.65
C LEU A 314 2.81 0.30 -7.91
N ARG A 315 4.06 0.35 -8.35
CA ARG A 315 4.85 -0.87 -8.54
C ARG A 315 4.98 -1.65 -7.24
N PHE A 316 5.37 -0.98 -6.15
CA PHE A 316 5.49 -1.59 -4.84
C PHE A 316 4.14 -2.14 -4.34
N VAL A 317 3.06 -1.37 -4.52
CA VAL A 317 1.70 -1.79 -4.13
C VAL A 317 1.28 -3.04 -4.90
N ALA A 318 1.47 -3.07 -6.22
CA ALA A 318 1.11 -4.21 -7.06
C ALA A 318 1.86 -5.49 -6.66
N GLU A 319 3.16 -5.38 -6.35
CA GLU A 319 4.00 -6.51 -5.94
C GLU A 319 3.60 -7.09 -4.58
N ARG A 320 3.09 -6.26 -3.66
CA ARG A 320 2.76 -6.69 -2.29
C ARG A 320 1.28 -7.01 -2.08
N ALA A 321 0.41 -6.58 -2.98
CA ALA A 321 -1.03 -6.80 -2.85
C ALA A 321 -1.40 -8.29 -2.87
N GLU A 322 -0.78 -9.09 -3.74
CA GLU A 322 -1.03 -10.55 -3.82
C GLU A 322 -0.59 -11.29 -2.54
N LEU A 323 0.51 -10.85 -1.92
CA LEU A 323 0.96 -11.38 -0.63
C LEU A 323 -0.05 -11.04 0.48
N GLY A 324 -0.52 -9.80 0.51
CA GLY A 324 -1.50 -9.33 1.48
C GLY A 324 -2.87 -10.01 1.35
N GLU A 325 -3.22 -10.51 0.16
CA GLU A 325 -4.40 -11.34 -0.08
C GLU A 325 -4.20 -12.82 0.27
N ARG A 326 -2.96 -13.21 0.63
CA ARG A 326 -2.58 -14.61 0.85
C ARG A 326 -2.85 -15.50 -0.37
N ARG A 327 -2.66 -14.94 -1.57
CA ARG A 327 -2.84 -15.63 -2.86
C ARG A 327 -1.54 -16.00 -3.54
N GLU A 328 -0.41 -15.58 -2.98
CA GLU A 328 0.93 -15.96 -3.42
C GLU A 328 1.70 -16.59 -2.26
N ALA A 329 2.46 -17.64 -2.54
CA ALA A 329 3.47 -18.18 -1.65
C ALA A 329 4.83 -18.17 -2.37
N ILE A 330 5.89 -17.84 -1.64
CA ILE A 330 7.26 -17.78 -2.14
C ILE A 330 8.10 -18.83 -1.42
N PHE A 331 8.78 -19.67 -2.19
CA PHE A 331 9.60 -20.75 -1.66
C PHE A 331 11.02 -20.68 -2.20
N ALA A 332 11.99 -21.02 -1.34
CA ALA A 332 13.29 -21.49 -1.78
C ALA A 332 13.31 -23.01 -1.68
N VAL A 333 13.54 -23.69 -2.82
CA VAL A 333 13.51 -25.14 -2.90
C VAL A 333 14.86 -25.65 -3.37
N THR A 334 15.47 -26.55 -2.60
CA THR A 334 16.72 -27.21 -2.96
C THR A 334 16.43 -28.52 -3.68
N ILE A 335 16.92 -28.62 -4.92
CA ILE A 335 16.80 -29.84 -5.73
C ILE A 335 18.19 -30.39 -6.08
N PRO A 336 18.34 -31.66 -6.45
CA PRO A 336 19.60 -32.17 -7.00
C PRO A 336 19.96 -31.45 -8.31
N GLU A 337 21.24 -31.06 -8.49
CA GLU A 337 21.72 -30.48 -9.74
C GLU A 337 22.00 -31.60 -10.75
N GLN A 338 20.93 -32.09 -11.37
CA GLN A 338 20.99 -33.12 -12.38
C GLN A 338 19.92 -32.95 -13.45
N ARG A 339 20.14 -33.51 -14.62
CA ARG A 339 19.18 -33.45 -15.71
C ARG A 339 17.83 -34.01 -15.30
N GLY A 340 16.78 -33.29 -15.58
CA GLY A 340 15.39 -33.66 -15.24
C GLY A 340 14.89 -33.23 -13.86
N SER A 341 15.73 -32.74 -12.95
CA SER A 341 15.29 -32.29 -11.61
C SER A 341 14.29 -31.13 -11.67
N ILE A 342 14.50 -30.13 -12.54
CA ILE A 342 13.53 -29.05 -12.74
C ILE A 342 12.18 -29.60 -13.21
N ARG A 343 12.18 -30.59 -14.10
CA ARG A 343 10.95 -31.22 -14.57
C ARG A 343 10.20 -31.90 -13.41
N GLN A 344 10.90 -32.69 -12.59
CA GLN A 344 10.29 -33.35 -11.41
C GLN A 344 9.73 -32.30 -10.44
N PHE A 345 10.46 -31.23 -10.23
CA PHE A 345 9.98 -30.13 -9.40
C PHE A 345 8.71 -29.47 -9.98
N CYS A 346 8.66 -29.19 -11.28
CA CYS A 346 7.48 -28.69 -11.95
C CYS A 346 6.27 -29.64 -11.86
N GLU A 347 6.50 -30.96 -11.87
CA GLU A 347 5.45 -31.96 -11.67
C GLU A 347 4.84 -31.84 -10.25
N CYS A 348 5.65 -31.54 -9.22
CA CYS A 348 5.17 -31.28 -7.85
C CYS A 348 4.34 -30.00 -7.70
N ILE A 349 4.67 -28.93 -8.46
CA ILE A 349 3.88 -27.71 -8.51
C ILE A 349 2.49 -27.98 -9.11
N GLY A 350 2.43 -28.87 -10.09
CA GLY A 350 1.19 -29.24 -10.77
C GLY A 350 0.64 -28.11 -11.67
N ASN A 351 -0.70 -27.98 -11.72
CA ASN A 351 -1.37 -27.01 -12.59
C ASN A 351 -1.59 -25.63 -11.89
N ARG A 352 -0.63 -25.17 -11.08
CA ARG A 352 -0.71 -23.85 -10.46
C ARG A 352 -0.04 -22.79 -11.35
N ASN A 353 -0.52 -21.56 -11.27
CA ASN A 353 0.16 -20.44 -11.91
C ASN A 353 1.42 -20.08 -11.12
N LEU A 354 2.51 -19.85 -11.84
CA LEU A 354 3.72 -19.29 -11.29
C LEU A 354 3.65 -17.75 -11.35
N THR A 355 4.07 -17.12 -10.27
CA THR A 355 4.28 -15.66 -10.26
C THR A 355 5.73 -15.31 -10.53
N GLU A 356 6.64 -16.13 -10.05
CA GLU A 356 8.09 -16.02 -10.25
C GLU A 356 8.75 -17.37 -10.36
N PHE A 357 9.86 -17.43 -11.08
CA PHE A 357 10.78 -18.56 -11.09
C PHE A 357 12.17 -18.04 -11.38
N ASN A 358 13.09 -18.27 -10.45
CA ASN A 358 14.48 -17.85 -10.58
C ASN A 358 15.41 -19.01 -10.19
N TYR A 359 16.30 -19.36 -11.10
CA TYR A 359 17.27 -20.42 -10.94
C TYR A 359 18.57 -20.07 -11.68
N ARG A 360 19.70 -20.37 -11.09
CA ARG A 360 21.02 -20.31 -11.71
C ARG A 360 21.86 -21.47 -11.19
N ILE A 361 22.49 -22.21 -12.10
CA ILE A 361 23.45 -23.25 -11.74
C ILE A 361 24.63 -22.61 -10.97
N ALA A 362 24.87 -23.07 -9.77
CA ALA A 362 25.91 -22.53 -8.88
C ALA A 362 26.75 -23.59 -8.18
N ASP A 363 26.25 -24.83 -8.09
CA ASP A 363 26.91 -25.96 -7.44
C ASP A 363 26.69 -27.23 -8.28
N GLU A 364 27.63 -28.19 -8.22
CA GLU A 364 27.57 -29.42 -9.03
C GLU A 364 26.58 -30.47 -8.49
N LYS A 365 26.13 -30.35 -7.24
CA LYS A 365 25.31 -31.35 -6.56
C LYS A 365 23.91 -30.87 -6.28
N THR A 366 23.77 -29.60 -5.93
CA THR A 366 22.52 -29.01 -5.48
C THR A 366 22.19 -27.72 -6.22
N ALA A 367 20.92 -27.51 -6.47
CA ALA A 367 20.39 -26.28 -7.06
C ALA A 367 19.36 -25.65 -6.11
N HIS A 368 19.39 -24.33 -6.00
CA HIS A 368 18.40 -23.58 -5.26
C HIS A 368 17.47 -22.86 -6.24
N ILE A 369 16.19 -23.22 -6.18
CA ILE A 369 15.15 -22.59 -6.98
C ILE A 369 14.42 -21.60 -6.08
N PHE A 370 14.30 -20.37 -6.57
CA PHE A 370 13.40 -19.37 -6.01
C PHE A 370 12.12 -19.38 -6.82
N VAL A 371 10.97 -19.67 -6.19
CA VAL A 371 9.70 -19.81 -6.90
C VAL A 371 8.57 -19.13 -6.15
N GLY A 372 7.79 -18.30 -6.87
CA GLY A 372 6.52 -17.77 -6.44
C GLY A 372 5.38 -18.56 -7.11
N VAL A 373 4.40 -18.96 -6.32
CA VAL A 373 3.28 -19.78 -6.79
C VAL A 373 1.96 -19.17 -6.32
N GLN A 374 0.98 -19.12 -7.21
CA GLN A 374 -0.37 -18.71 -6.85
C GLN A 374 -1.05 -19.78 -6.00
N ILE A 375 -1.57 -19.39 -4.83
CA ILE A 375 -2.24 -20.25 -3.86
C ILE A 375 -3.67 -19.78 -3.60
N GLN A 376 -4.50 -20.68 -3.08
CA GLN A 376 -5.87 -20.34 -2.69
C GLN A 376 -5.94 -19.71 -1.30
N ASN A 377 -5.08 -20.16 -0.38
CA ASN A 377 -4.99 -19.69 1.01
C ASN A 377 -3.69 -20.23 1.67
N ARG A 378 -3.41 -19.80 2.89
CA ARG A 378 -2.20 -20.20 3.63
C ARG A 378 -2.08 -21.72 3.85
N ALA A 379 -3.19 -22.42 4.01
CA ALA A 379 -3.17 -23.89 4.17
C ALA A 379 -2.71 -24.61 2.88
N ASP A 380 -2.96 -24.02 1.70
CA ASP A 380 -2.44 -24.53 0.43
C ASP A 380 -0.91 -24.40 0.34
N ALA A 381 -0.34 -23.30 0.86
CA ALA A 381 1.12 -23.12 0.95
C ALA A 381 1.77 -24.21 1.83
N VAL A 382 1.19 -24.50 3.00
CA VAL A 382 1.68 -25.56 3.90
C VAL A 382 1.67 -26.91 3.19
N LYS A 383 0.58 -27.26 2.49
CA LYS A 383 0.49 -28.51 1.72
C LYS A 383 1.53 -28.58 0.60
N MET A 384 1.90 -27.45 -0.01
CA MET A 384 2.94 -27.42 -1.02
C MET A 384 4.31 -27.75 -0.42
N VAL A 385 4.65 -27.18 0.73
CA VAL A 385 5.88 -27.53 1.47
C VAL A 385 5.92 -29.02 1.76
N GLU A 386 4.84 -29.57 2.34
CA GLU A 386 4.73 -31.02 2.60
C GLU A 386 4.92 -31.86 1.33
N THR A 387 4.36 -31.40 0.20
CA THR A 387 4.49 -32.11 -1.09
C THR A 387 5.94 -32.07 -1.59
N PHE A 388 6.61 -30.94 -1.53
CA PHE A 388 8.01 -30.80 -1.96
C PHE A 388 8.94 -31.65 -1.10
N GLU A 389 8.78 -31.60 0.22
CA GLU A 389 9.57 -32.40 1.18
C GLU A 389 9.34 -33.90 1.02
N ALA A 390 8.11 -34.35 0.73
CA ALA A 390 7.79 -35.74 0.46
C ALA A 390 8.49 -36.26 -0.82
N HIS A 391 8.85 -35.38 -1.75
CA HIS A 391 9.66 -35.72 -2.93
C HIS A 391 11.17 -35.56 -2.71
N GLY A 392 11.59 -35.26 -1.48
CA GLY A 392 13.00 -35.10 -1.10
C GLY A 392 13.59 -33.72 -1.44
N PHE A 393 12.74 -32.71 -1.69
CA PHE A 393 13.15 -31.33 -1.95
C PHE A 393 13.10 -30.51 -0.65
N GLU A 394 14.26 -30.19 -0.10
CA GLU A 394 14.34 -29.30 1.07
C GLU A 394 13.72 -27.95 0.73
N THR A 395 12.74 -27.51 1.53
CA THR A 395 11.92 -26.34 1.19
C THR A 395 11.87 -25.34 2.34
N LEU A 396 12.17 -24.07 2.02
CA LEU A 396 12.03 -22.94 2.93
C LEU A 396 10.89 -22.04 2.45
N ASP A 397 9.87 -21.84 3.30
CA ASP A 397 8.80 -20.87 3.04
C ASP A 397 9.32 -19.45 3.32
N LEU A 398 9.43 -18.63 2.26
CA LEU A 398 9.93 -17.25 2.28
C LEU A 398 8.80 -16.23 2.13
N THR A 399 7.55 -16.65 2.17
CA THR A 399 6.38 -15.78 1.89
C THR A 399 6.35 -14.54 2.79
N ASP A 400 6.76 -14.67 4.05
CA ASP A 400 6.75 -13.56 5.01
C ASP A 400 8.14 -12.89 5.19
N ASP A 401 9.19 -13.38 4.50
CA ASP A 401 10.55 -12.85 4.61
C ASP A 401 10.73 -11.51 3.88
N GLU A 402 11.09 -10.45 4.61
CA GLU A 402 11.23 -9.09 4.05
C GLU A 402 12.43 -8.93 3.11
N LEU A 403 13.54 -9.62 3.36
CA LEU A 403 14.69 -9.61 2.44
C LEU A 403 14.29 -10.17 1.08
N THR A 404 13.53 -11.23 1.09
CA THR A 404 12.98 -11.86 -0.10
C THR A 404 12.06 -10.92 -0.86
N LYS A 405 11.07 -10.34 -0.18
CA LYS A 405 10.08 -9.44 -0.78
C LYS A 405 10.69 -8.19 -1.40
N LEU A 406 11.73 -7.64 -0.77
CA LEU A 406 12.33 -6.37 -1.18
C LEU A 406 13.49 -6.53 -2.16
N HIS A 407 14.25 -7.62 -2.08
CA HIS A 407 15.52 -7.75 -2.80
C HIS A 407 15.66 -9.02 -3.61
N LEU A 408 15.52 -10.22 -3.01
CA LEU A 408 15.85 -11.47 -3.69
C LEU A 408 14.99 -11.71 -4.93
N ARG A 409 13.71 -11.38 -4.88
CA ARG A 409 12.80 -11.54 -6.04
C ARG A 409 13.16 -10.66 -7.25
N HIS A 410 14.09 -9.71 -7.11
CA HIS A 410 14.56 -8.86 -8.20
C HIS A 410 15.93 -9.28 -8.75
N MET A 411 16.54 -10.31 -8.18
CA MET A 411 17.88 -10.75 -8.54
C MET A 411 17.79 -11.83 -9.61
N VAL A 412 18.42 -11.57 -10.76
CA VAL A 412 18.75 -12.60 -11.76
C VAL A 412 20.12 -13.17 -11.40
N GLY A 413 20.30 -14.47 -11.48
CA GLY A 413 21.60 -15.11 -11.19
C GLY A 413 22.76 -14.47 -11.95
N GLY A 414 23.97 -14.59 -11.41
CA GLY A 414 25.18 -13.99 -11.97
C GLY A 414 25.98 -14.95 -12.88
N HIS A 415 27.25 -14.62 -13.07
CA HIS A 415 28.18 -15.48 -13.79
C HIS A 415 28.37 -16.84 -13.09
N SER A 416 28.36 -17.94 -13.84
CA SER A 416 28.59 -19.28 -13.31
C SER A 416 29.69 -20.00 -14.11
N PRO A 417 30.77 -20.47 -13.47
CA PRO A 417 31.82 -21.24 -14.13
C PRO A 417 31.34 -22.62 -14.54
N LEU A 418 30.19 -23.09 -14.12
CA LEU A 418 29.59 -24.39 -14.44
C LEU A 418 28.72 -24.37 -15.71
N ALA A 419 28.42 -23.19 -16.24
CA ALA A 419 27.61 -23.04 -17.44
C ALA A 419 28.47 -23.20 -18.71
N HIS A 420 28.58 -24.44 -19.21
CA HIS A 420 29.30 -24.73 -20.42
C HIS A 420 28.37 -24.79 -21.64
N ASN A 421 28.84 -24.28 -22.81
CA ASN A 421 28.04 -24.24 -24.04
C ASN A 421 26.64 -23.65 -23.84
N GLU A 422 26.54 -22.62 -23.00
CA GLU A 422 25.28 -21.96 -22.65
C GLU A 422 24.79 -21.12 -23.84
N LEU A 423 23.53 -21.35 -24.21
CA LEU A 423 22.77 -20.50 -25.11
C LEU A 423 21.79 -19.69 -24.30
N LEU A 424 21.80 -18.36 -24.45
CA LEU A 424 20.87 -17.46 -23.76
C LEU A 424 19.78 -17.00 -24.72
N TYR A 425 18.54 -17.27 -24.33
CA TYR A 425 17.36 -16.87 -25.09
C TYR A 425 16.33 -16.17 -24.19
N ARG A 426 15.62 -15.18 -24.75
CA ARG A 426 14.38 -14.67 -24.16
C ARG A 426 13.18 -15.28 -24.86
N PHE A 427 12.14 -15.61 -24.10
CA PHE A 427 10.88 -16.12 -24.61
C PHE A 427 9.69 -15.32 -24.12
N GLU A 428 8.59 -15.32 -24.88
CA GLU A 428 7.27 -14.95 -24.45
C GLU A 428 6.44 -16.21 -24.23
N PHE A 429 6.19 -16.55 -22.96
CA PHE A 429 5.32 -17.67 -22.62
C PHE A 429 3.88 -17.17 -22.46
N PRO A 430 2.85 -17.88 -22.95
CA PRO A 430 1.48 -17.54 -22.67
C PRO A 430 1.21 -17.70 -21.15
N GLU A 431 0.55 -16.69 -20.52
CA GLU A 431 0.19 -16.69 -19.11
C GLU A 431 -1.00 -17.65 -18.87
N ARG A 432 -0.70 -18.94 -18.86
CA ARG A 432 -1.66 -20.00 -18.58
C ARG A 432 -0.99 -21.17 -17.88
N PRO A 433 -1.73 -21.92 -17.02
CA PRO A 433 -1.22 -23.15 -16.41
C PRO A 433 -0.63 -24.11 -17.44
N GLY A 434 0.53 -24.70 -17.13
CA GLY A 434 1.19 -25.68 -17.99
C GLY A 434 2.13 -25.10 -19.06
N ALA A 435 2.26 -23.77 -19.22
CA ALA A 435 3.20 -23.22 -20.22
C ALA A 435 4.65 -23.59 -19.94
N LEU A 436 5.09 -23.53 -18.68
CA LEU A 436 6.43 -23.99 -18.28
C LEU A 436 6.58 -25.51 -18.48
N MET A 437 5.59 -26.31 -18.10
CA MET A 437 5.61 -27.75 -18.32
C MET A 437 5.78 -28.10 -19.80
N LYS A 438 5.04 -27.43 -20.70
CA LYS A 438 5.21 -27.63 -22.14
C LYS A 438 6.67 -27.35 -22.56
N PHE A 439 7.26 -26.26 -22.05
CA PHE A 439 8.65 -25.91 -22.37
C PHE A 439 9.62 -27.02 -21.92
N VAL A 440 9.61 -27.39 -20.64
CA VAL A 440 10.56 -28.38 -20.09
C VAL A 440 10.34 -29.81 -20.64
N THR A 441 9.11 -30.19 -21.00
CA THR A 441 8.83 -31.50 -21.60
C THR A 441 9.17 -31.58 -23.08
N SER A 442 9.25 -30.44 -23.78
CA SER A 442 9.66 -30.37 -25.20
C SER A 442 11.17 -30.35 -25.40
N MET A 443 11.94 -30.11 -24.32
CA MET A 443 13.41 -30.08 -24.37
C MET A 443 13.97 -31.49 -24.57
N SER A 444 15.15 -31.57 -25.24
CA SER A 444 15.94 -32.78 -25.22
C SER A 444 16.35 -33.18 -23.81
N PRO A 445 16.31 -34.48 -23.44
CA PRO A 445 16.79 -34.94 -22.15
C PRO A 445 18.29 -34.73 -21.91
N ASP A 446 19.04 -34.46 -22.98
CA ASP A 446 20.48 -34.20 -22.93
C ASP A 446 20.85 -32.76 -22.65
N TRP A 447 19.87 -31.84 -22.69
CA TRP A 447 20.10 -30.42 -22.36
C TRP A 447 19.85 -30.16 -20.91
N ASN A 448 20.64 -29.22 -20.36
CA ASN A 448 20.43 -28.73 -18.98
C ASN A 448 20.10 -27.25 -18.99
N ILE A 449 19.13 -26.85 -18.12
CA ILE A 449 18.85 -25.44 -17.87
C ILE A 449 19.92 -24.94 -16.89
N SER A 450 20.66 -23.91 -17.29
CA SER A 450 21.70 -23.27 -16.48
C SER A 450 21.25 -21.97 -15.83
N LEU A 451 20.25 -21.32 -16.44
CA LEU A 451 19.61 -20.10 -15.96
C LEU A 451 18.12 -20.18 -16.28
N PHE A 452 17.28 -19.81 -15.34
CA PHE A 452 15.87 -19.57 -15.60
C PHE A 452 15.39 -18.38 -14.77
N HIS A 453 14.89 -17.35 -15.44
CA HIS A 453 14.30 -16.20 -14.80
C HIS A 453 12.95 -15.88 -15.42
N TYR A 454 11.90 -15.97 -14.62
CA TYR A 454 10.54 -15.64 -14.97
C TYR A 454 9.92 -14.75 -13.91
N ARG A 455 9.14 -13.79 -14.38
CA ARG A 455 8.34 -12.94 -13.51
C ARG A 455 7.05 -12.54 -14.21
N ASN A 456 5.91 -12.78 -13.57
CA ASN A 456 4.61 -12.34 -14.05
C ASN A 456 4.46 -10.82 -13.83
N ASN A 457 4.15 -10.11 -14.89
CA ASN A 457 3.94 -8.66 -14.89
C ASN A 457 2.47 -8.28 -15.14
N GLY A 458 1.54 -9.24 -15.01
CA GLY A 458 0.11 -9.02 -15.24
C GLY A 458 -0.28 -8.83 -16.71
N ALA A 459 0.59 -9.27 -17.65
CA ALA A 459 0.29 -9.28 -19.08
C ALA A 459 -0.17 -10.67 -19.53
N ASP A 460 -0.75 -10.78 -20.74
CA ASP A 460 -1.16 -12.07 -21.33
C ASP A 460 0.01 -13.00 -21.65
N TYR A 461 1.24 -12.47 -21.64
CA TYR A 461 2.48 -13.20 -21.89
C TYR A 461 3.54 -12.86 -20.85
N GLY A 462 4.08 -13.89 -20.20
CA GLY A 462 5.24 -13.81 -19.32
C GLY A 462 6.54 -13.69 -20.12
N ARG A 463 7.45 -12.82 -19.67
CA ARG A 463 8.77 -12.63 -20.28
C ARG A 463 9.82 -13.41 -19.50
N ILE A 464 10.53 -14.31 -20.19
CA ILE A 464 11.42 -15.27 -19.58
C ILE A 464 12.80 -15.14 -20.18
N VAL A 465 13.84 -15.26 -19.34
CA VAL A 465 15.22 -15.47 -19.78
C VAL A 465 15.63 -16.88 -19.39
N VAL A 466 16.13 -17.63 -20.36
CA VAL A 466 16.59 -19.00 -20.16
C VAL A 466 18.01 -19.15 -20.68
N GLY A 467 18.89 -19.70 -19.85
CA GLY A 467 20.18 -20.26 -20.26
C GLY A 467 20.06 -21.78 -20.38
N ILE A 468 20.47 -22.34 -21.50
CA ILE A 468 20.40 -23.77 -21.75
C ILE A 468 21.77 -24.24 -22.27
N GLN A 469 22.27 -25.33 -21.68
CA GLN A 469 23.50 -25.96 -22.11
C GLN A 469 23.20 -26.93 -23.26
N VAL A 470 23.53 -26.50 -24.48
CA VAL A 470 23.33 -27.29 -25.71
C VAL A 470 24.67 -27.66 -26.30
N PRO A 471 24.96 -28.97 -26.50
CA PRO A 471 26.18 -29.38 -27.19
C PRO A 471 26.29 -28.80 -28.61
N PRO A 472 27.47 -28.36 -29.05
CA PRO A 472 27.61 -27.72 -30.37
C PRO A 472 27.14 -28.56 -31.56
N HIS A 473 27.15 -29.89 -31.43
CA HIS A 473 26.69 -30.80 -32.48
C HIS A 473 25.17 -30.97 -32.55
N GLU A 474 24.43 -30.46 -31.55
CA GLU A 474 22.96 -30.54 -31.46
C GLU A 474 22.26 -29.20 -31.81
N MET A 475 22.95 -28.29 -32.48
CA MET A 475 22.35 -26.98 -32.84
C MET A 475 21.20 -27.11 -33.86
N GLN A 476 21.15 -28.18 -34.66
CA GLN A 476 19.99 -28.42 -35.53
C GLN A 476 18.76 -28.87 -34.72
N ASP A 477 18.98 -29.71 -33.73
CA ASP A 477 17.91 -30.15 -32.81
C ASP A 477 17.39 -28.99 -31.96
N TRP A 478 18.30 -28.08 -31.57
CA TRP A 478 17.91 -26.83 -30.89
C TRP A 478 16.98 -25.98 -31.76
N GLN A 479 17.28 -25.81 -33.05
CA GLN A 479 16.40 -25.06 -33.94
C GLN A 479 15.04 -25.76 -34.13
N ALA A 480 15.04 -27.09 -34.27
CA ALA A 480 13.81 -27.88 -34.37
C ALA A 480 12.97 -27.78 -33.11
N PHE A 481 13.60 -27.74 -31.92
CA PHE A 481 12.90 -27.50 -30.65
C PHE A 481 12.22 -26.12 -30.63
N LEU A 482 12.92 -25.04 -31.03
CA LEU A 482 12.38 -23.69 -31.08
C LEU A 482 11.14 -23.62 -31.99
N ASP A 483 11.22 -24.25 -33.17
CA ASP A 483 10.14 -24.31 -34.15
C ASP A 483 8.93 -25.11 -33.62
N HIS A 484 9.19 -26.25 -32.97
CA HIS A 484 8.14 -27.10 -32.38
C HIS A 484 7.45 -26.44 -31.18
N LEU A 485 8.21 -25.75 -30.30
CA LEU A 485 7.67 -25.05 -29.14
C LEU A 485 6.66 -23.98 -29.55
N GLY A 486 6.96 -23.25 -30.63
CA GLY A 486 6.10 -22.22 -31.21
C GLY A 486 5.92 -20.98 -30.34
N TYR A 487 6.76 -20.76 -29.33
CA TYR A 487 6.78 -19.53 -28.55
C TYR A 487 7.65 -18.50 -29.26
N ARG A 488 7.30 -17.24 -29.11
CA ARG A 488 8.13 -16.15 -29.61
C ARG A 488 9.42 -16.07 -28.79
N TYR A 489 10.56 -15.94 -29.47
CA TYR A 489 11.88 -15.93 -28.82
C TYR A 489 12.84 -14.93 -29.46
N TRP A 490 13.89 -14.59 -28.71
CA TRP A 490 15.04 -13.78 -29.17
C TRP A 490 16.33 -14.43 -28.71
N ASP A 491 17.30 -14.52 -29.64
CA ASP A 491 18.66 -14.93 -29.34
C ASP A 491 19.41 -13.76 -28.66
N GLU A 492 19.87 -13.98 -27.44
CA GLU A 492 20.59 -12.98 -26.64
C GLU A 492 22.09 -13.31 -26.49
N ASN A 493 22.61 -14.33 -27.18
CA ASN A 493 24.02 -14.76 -27.09
C ASN A 493 25.03 -13.66 -27.42
N LYS A 494 24.64 -12.69 -28.24
CA LYS A 494 25.47 -11.52 -28.60
C LYS A 494 25.20 -10.30 -27.78
N ASN A 495 24.22 -10.33 -26.84
CA ASN A 495 23.84 -9.19 -26.04
C ASN A 495 25.01 -8.78 -25.13
N PRO A 496 25.42 -7.49 -25.11
CA PRO A 496 26.49 -7.02 -24.22
C PRO A 496 26.17 -7.20 -22.73
N ALA A 497 24.90 -7.06 -22.33
CA ALA A 497 24.49 -7.24 -20.93
C ALA A 497 24.65 -8.70 -20.47
N TYR A 498 24.39 -9.68 -21.37
CA TYR A 498 24.66 -11.09 -21.07
C TYR A 498 26.14 -11.28 -20.74
N LYS A 499 27.03 -10.81 -21.61
CA LYS A 499 28.50 -10.99 -21.46
C LYS A 499 29.04 -10.30 -20.18
N LEU A 500 28.43 -9.21 -19.74
CA LEU A 500 28.90 -8.45 -18.57
C LEU A 500 28.38 -9.00 -17.25
N PHE A 501 27.15 -9.53 -17.21
CA PHE A 501 26.47 -9.81 -15.96
C PHE A 501 26.04 -11.28 -15.77
N LEU A 502 25.91 -12.05 -16.82
CA LEU A 502 25.37 -13.42 -16.75
C LEU A 502 26.27 -14.49 -17.41
N GLY A 503 27.07 -14.11 -18.41
CA GLY A 503 27.92 -15.01 -19.19
C GLY A 503 29.34 -15.20 -18.68
#